data_8aae05d3d4df64637e4aad8837a111d7
#
_entry.id   8aae05d3d4df64637e4aad8837a111d7
#
_cell.length_a   1.000
_cell.length_b   1.000
_cell.length_c   1.000
_cell.angle_alpha   90.00
_cell.angle_beta   90.00
_cell.angle_gamma   90.00
#
_symmetry.space_group_name_H-M   'P 1'
#
loop_
_entity.id
_entity.type
_entity.pdbx_description
1 polymer ?
#
loop_
_entity_poly.entity_id
_entity_poly.type
_entity_poly.pdbx_seq_one_letter_code
_entity_poly.pdbx_strand_id
1 'polypeptide(L)'
;MFFHNGLAARGAVTAVQLAAEGAYASRTALDGDAGMLAAFRRPRPPQVPELFADRPEILAVFFKPVPACNFAQTPAQVALALAQRERVRAADIDSVSVRVTKAAALYPGCDASGPFEHILQAKMSIHYNVAAALTHGNFAERNYVPQQNAEVQKLAKRVAVEIDAGFTNAFPAKQGAAIIVRTRDGRTLEQSADNVEPTDPDGVHERFFAAASEVLGDDRARELDTLIGTLESCADAATLARLVSNARSGMQ
;
A
#
# COMPACT_ATOMS: atom_id res chain seq x y z
N MET A 1 -5.18 8.40 8.70
CA MET A 1 -4.06 8.31 7.72
C MET A 1 -4.41 8.94 6.37
N PHE A 2 -5.60 8.81 5.83
CA PHE A 2 -5.97 9.37 4.50
C PHE A 2 -5.90 10.90 4.40
N PHE A 3 -6.07 11.62 5.50
CA PHE A 3 -6.06 13.09 5.48
C PHE A 3 -4.68 13.74 5.33
N HIS A 4 -3.58 13.03 5.61
CA HIS A 4 -2.23 13.61 5.55
C HIS A 4 -1.90 14.14 4.16
N ASN A 5 -2.12 13.32 3.13
CA ASN A 5 -1.81 13.72 1.76
C ASN A 5 -2.69 14.88 1.28
N GLY A 6 -3.97 14.88 1.65
CA GLY A 6 -4.88 15.98 1.34
C GLY A 6 -4.48 17.29 2.02
N LEU A 7 -4.06 17.24 3.30
CA LEU A 7 -3.56 18.40 4.02
C LEU A 7 -2.25 18.92 3.44
N ALA A 8 -1.33 18.00 3.09
CA ALA A 8 -0.07 18.37 2.44
C ALA A 8 -0.30 19.02 1.08
N ALA A 9 -1.16 18.44 0.24
CA ALA A 9 -1.52 19.00 -1.06
C ALA A 9 -2.19 20.39 -0.93
N ARG A 10 -3.12 20.56 0.00
CA ARG A 10 -3.72 21.87 0.29
C ARG A 10 -2.67 22.89 0.72
N GLY A 11 -1.74 22.50 1.60
CA GLY A 11 -0.65 23.36 2.04
C GLY A 11 0.25 23.79 0.87
N ALA A 12 0.59 22.86 -0.02
CA ALA A 12 1.38 23.15 -1.21
C ALA A 12 0.69 24.15 -2.15
N VAL A 13 -0.59 23.92 -2.47
CA VAL A 13 -1.37 24.85 -3.32
C VAL A 13 -1.43 26.25 -2.69
N THR A 14 -1.70 26.35 -1.37
CA THR A 14 -1.72 27.62 -0.66
C THR A 14 -0.38 28.33 -0.69
N ALA A 15 0.72 27.59 -0.50
CA ALA A 15 2.07 28.17 -0.57
C ALA A 15 2.40 28.72 -1.95
N VAL A 16 2.02 28.02 -3.03
CA VAL A 16 2.21 28.47 -4.41
C VAL A 16 1.39 29.74 -4.69
N GLN A 17 0.13 29.79 -4.24
CA GLN A 17 -0.72 30.98 -4.38
C GLN A 17 -0.14 32.19 -3.65
N LEU A 18 0.32 32.01 -2.40
CA LEU A 18 0.97 33.09 -1.64
C LEU A 18 2.26 33.57 -2.32
N ALA A 19 3.06 32.65 -2.85
CA ALA A 19 4.28 33.02 -3.59
C ALA A 19 3.97 33.80 -4.87
N ALA A 20 2.89 33.46 -5.59
CA ALA A 20 2.43 34.19 -6.75
C ALA A 20 2.00 35.62 -6.42
N GLU A 21 1.47 35.86 -5.21
CA GLU A 21 1.11 37.18 -4.68
C GLU A 21 2.32 37.93 -4.04
N GLY A 22 3.54 37.41 -4.18
CA GLY A 22 4.76 38.06 -3.71
C GLY A 22 5.21 37.69 -2.29
N ALA A 23 4.57 36.73 -1.63
CA ALA A 23 5.09 36.23 -0.36
C ALA A 23 6.42 35.49 -0.59
N TYR A 24 7.37 35.69 0.32
CA TYR A 24 8.65 34.98 0.27
C TYR A 24 8.97 34.31 1.61
N ALA A 25 9.80 33.28 1.55
CA ALA A 25 10.29 32.56 2.71
C ALA A 25 11.83 32.62 2.78
N SER A 26 12.38 32.26 3.94
CA SER A 26 13.84 32.13 4.08
C SER A 26 14.38 31.07 3.12
N ARG A 27 15.47 31.38 2.43
CA ARG A 27 16.17 30.41 1.56
C ARG A 27 16.77 29.24 2.32
N THR A 28 17.00 29.41 3.63
CA THR A 28 17.55 28.40 4.54
C THR A 28 16.47 27.77 5.43
N ALA A 29 15.18 27.85 5.05
CA ALA A 29 14.07 27.33 5.85
C ALA A 29 14.14 25.81 6.05
N LEU A 30 14.71 25.07 5.10
CA LEU A 30 14.85 23.61 5.21
C LEU A 30 16.18 23.20 5.86
N ASP A 31 17.31 23.66 5.35
CA ASP A 31 18.66 23.16 5.62
C ASP A 31 19.52 24.08 6.51
N GLY A 32 19.05 25.29 6.80
CA GLY A 32 19.76 26.22 7.68
C GLY A 32 19.83 25.75 9.14
N ASP A 33 20.74 26.40 9.92
CA ASP A 33 20.99 26.06 11.32
C ASP A 33 19.74 26.18 12.22
N ALA A 34 18.79 27.00 11.86
CA ALA A 34 17.47 27.15 12.47
C ALA A 34 16.33 26.61 11.58
N GLY A 35 16.66 25.88 10.52
CA GLY A 35 15.70 25.34 9.56
C GLY A 35 15.00 24.08 10.07
N MET A 36 14.06 23.58 9.25
CA MET A 36 13.23 22.42 9.58
C MET A 36 14.05 21.19 9.94
N LEU A 37 15.09 20.86 9.17
CA LEU A 37 15.95 19.71 9.44
C LEU A 37 16.68 19.84 10.78
N ALA A 38 17.15 21.05 11.14
CA ALA A 38 17.80 21.31 12.43
C ALA A 38 16.82 21.15 13.59
N ALA A 39 15.57 21.61 13.44
CA ALA A 39 14.53 21.54 14.46
C ALA A 39 14.10 20.10 14.80
N PHE A 40 14.06 19.19 13.80
CA PHE A 40 13.61 17.81 13.99
C PHE A 40 14.73 16.79 14.17
N ARG A 41 15.99 17.19 14.11
CA ARG A 41 17.15 16.31 14.17
C ARG A 41 17.52 15.91 15.59
N ARG A 42 17.53 14.59 15.90
CA ARG A 42 18.01 14.05 17.20
C ARG A 42 18.58 12.64 17.03
N PRO A 43 19.83 12.35 17.33
CA PRO A 43 20.99 13.26 17.44
C PRO A 43 21.33 13.88 16.10
N ARG A 44 22.15 14.93 16.08
CA ARG A 44 22.57 15.58 14.84
C ARG A 44 23.42 14.61 14.00
N PRO A 45 23.01 14.16 12.80
CA PRO A 45 23.87 13.34 11.96
C PRO A 45 25.10 14.17 11.55
N PRO A 46 26.27 13.53 11.36
CA PRO A 46 27.49 14.23 11.01
C PRO A 46 27.41 14.93 9.64
N GLN A 47 26.47 14.53 8.79
CA GLN A 47 26.25 15.15 7.47
C GLN A 47 24.77 15.47 7.28
N VAL A 48 24.47 16.62 6.69
CA VAL A 48 23.14 16.97 6.17
C VAL A 48 22.93 16.12 4.92
N PRO A 49 21.78 15.41 4.77
CA PRO A 49 21.47 14.76 3.50
C PRO A 49 21.48 15.79 2.38
N GLU A 50 22.06 15.42 1.25
CA GLU A 50 21.96 16.23 0.05
C GLU A 50 20.49 16.32 -0.35
N LEU A 51 19.94 17.52 -0.33
CA LEU A 51 18.61 17.81 -0.83
C LEU A 51 18.74 18.14 -2.31
N PHE A 52 17.83 17.61 -3.13
CA PHE A 52 17.80 17.87 -4.59
C PHE A 52 19.02 17.32 -5.34
N ALA A 53 19.39 16.05 -5.05
CA ALA A 53 20.37 15.31 -5.83
C ALA A 53 20.01 15.26 -7.34
N ASP A 54 21.00 15.04 -8.20
CA ASP A 54 20.82 15.04 -9.66
C ASP A 54 19.77 14.02 -10.17
N ARG A 55 19.56 12.93 -9.42
CA ARG A 55 18.53 11.94 -9.73
C ARG A 55 17.29 12.18 -8.87
N PRO A 56 16.12 12.47 -9.46
CA PRO A 56 14.87 12.58 -8.71
C PRO A 56 14.53 11.27 -7.98
N GLU A 57 14.27 11.33 -6.68
CA GLU A 57 13.90 10.17 -5.85
C GLU A 57 12.62 9.47 -6.30
N ILE A 58 11.73 10.16 -7.03
CA ILE A 58 10.54 9.56 -7.63
C ILE A 58 10.88 8.40 -8.57
N LEU A 59 12.08 8.40 -9.17
CA LEU A 59 12.55 7.33 -10.04
C LEU A 59 13.08 6.09 -9.27
N ALA A 60 13.22 6.20 -7.95
CA ALA A 60 13.64 5.11 -7.07
C ALA A 60 12.46 4.40 -6.38
N VAL A 61 11.22 4.89 -6.54
CA VAL A 61 10.04 4.25 -5.97
C VAL A 61 9.62 3.03 -6.78
N PHE A 62 8.94 2.09 -6.13
CA PHE A 62 8.32 0.96 -6.80
C PHE A 62 6.79 1.00 -6.71
N PHE A 63 6.12 0.41 -7.69
CA PHE A 63 4.68 0.29 -7.67
C PHE A 63 4.25 -0.93 -6.86
N LYS A 64 3.39 -0.70 -5.87
CA LYS A 64 2.89 -1.76 -4.99
C LYS A 64 1.94 -2.69 -5.76
N PRO A 65 2.20 -4.01 -5.75
CA PRO A 65 1.28 -4.98 -6.33
C PRO A 65 -0.01 -5.17 -5.52
N VAL A 66 0.04 -4.93 -4.20
CA VAL A 66 -1.10 -5.13 -3.29
C VAL A 66 -1.62 -3.77 -2.83
N PRO A 67 -2.95 -3.51 -2.81
CA PRO A 67 -3.53 -2.24 -2.37
C PRO A 67 -3.53 -2.09 -0.83
N ALA A 68 -2.37 -2.30 -0.20
CA ALA A 68 -2.20 -2.43 1.24
C ALA A 68 -0.97 -1.67 1.77
N CYS A 69 -0.75 -1.75 3.08
CA CYS A 69 0.44 -1.25 3.75
C CYS A 69 1.72 -1.81 3.11
N ASN A 70 2.81 -1.02 3.14
CA ASN A 70 4.09 -1.46 2.60
C ASN A 70 4.57 -2.77 3.26
N PHE A 71 4.43 -2.91 4.55
CA PHE A 71 4.85 -4.12 5.28
C PHE A 71 3.95 -5.34 5.04
N ALA A 72 2.78 -5.17 4.46
CA ALA A 72 1.89 -6.26 4.08
C ALA A 72 2.12 -6.77 2.64
N GLN A 73 3.00 -6.12 1.83
CA GLN A 73 3.20 -6.46 0.43
C GLN A 73 3.72 -7.90 0.27
N THR A 74 4.90 -8.18 0.80
CA THR A 74 5.54 -9.51 0.67
C THR A 74 4.71 -10.62 1.32
N PRO A 75 4.19 -10.48 2.57
CA PRO A 75 3.31 -11.50 3.15
C PRO A 75 2.10 -11.83 2.29
N ALA A 76 1.43 -10.82 1.71
CA ALA A 76 0.27 -11.04 0.86
C ALA A 76 0.64 -11.73 -0.47
N GLN A 77 1.75 -11.35 -1.10
CA GLN A 77 2.24 -12.00 -2.33
C GLN A 77 2.59 -13.47 -2.09
N VAL A 78 3.30 -13.76 -1.00
CA VAL A 78 3.66 -15.13 -0.61
C VAL A 78 2.40 -15.97 -0.35
N ALA A 79 1.38 -15.40 0.32
CA ALA A 79 0.10 -16.04 0.54
C ALA A 79 -0.65 -16.31 -0.76
N LEU A 80 -0.67 -15.35 -1.69
CA LEU A 80 -1.29 -15.51 -3.01
C LEU A 80 -0.61 -16.61 -3.82
N ALA A 81 0.72 -16.61 -3.88
CA ALA A 81 1.49 -17.62 -4.61
C ALA A 81 1.21 -19.03 -4.06
N LEU A 82 1.14 -19.17 -2.72
CA LEU A 82 0.78 -20.44 -2.08
C LEU A 82 -0.64 -20.85 -2.42
N ALA A 83 -1.62 -19.94 -2.34
CA ALA A 83 -3.01 -20.23 -2.64
C ALA A 83 -3.21 -20.71 -4.09
N GLN A 84 -2.53 -20.06 -5.04
CA GLN A 84 -2.58 -20.42 -6.47
C GLN A 84 -1.93 -21.77 -6.75
N ARG A 85 -0.77 -22.03 -6.16
CA ARG A 85 -0.04 -23.29 -6.34
C ARG A 85 -0.78 -24.48 -5.76
N GLU A 86 -1.26 -24.36 -4.53
CA GLU A 86 -1.83 -25.46 -3.75
C GLU A 86 -3.35 -25.58 -3.86
N ARG A 87 -4.03 -24.56 -4.41
CA ARG A 87 -5.50 -24.48 -4.53
C ARG A 87 -6.22 -24.75 -3.21
N VAL A 88 -5.63 -24.31 -2.10
CA VAL A 88 -6.17 -24.48 -0.76
C VAL A 88 -7.40 -23.60 -0.58
N ARG A 89 -8.48 -24.14 0.03
CA ARG A 89 -9.67 -23.35 0.37
C ARG A 89 -9.53 -22.79 1.80
N ALA A 90 -9.97 -21.57 2.03
CA ALA A 90 -9.92 -20.93 3.36
C ALA A 90 -10.59 -21.76 4.46
N ALA A 91 -11.65 -22.52 4.12
CA ALA A 91 -12.35 -23.42 5.05
C ALA A 91 -11.48 -24.57 5.54
N ASP A 92 -10.55 -25.06 4.71
CA ASP A 92 -9.68 -26.19 5.01
C ASP A 92 -8.43 -25.78 5.81
N ILE A 93 -8.17 -24.46 5.98
CA ILE A 93 -7.04 -23.95 6.75
C ILE A 93 -7.36 -24.03 8.25
N ASP A 94 -6.46 -24.61 9.03
CA ASP A 94 -6.52 -24.64 10.48
C ASP A 94 -5.80 -23.45 11.09
N SER A 95 -4.54 -23.22 10.72
CA SER A 95 -3.73 -22.10 11.21
C SER A 95 -2.74 -21.61 10.14
N VAL A 96 -2.30 -20.36 10.32
CA VAL A 96 -1.32 -19.72 9.46
C VAL A 96 -0.28 -19.03 10.33
N SER A 97 1.01 -19.34 10.15
CA SER A 97 2.13 -18.57 10.72
C SER A 97 2.79 -17.75 9.63
N VAL A 98 3.02 -16.47 9.90
CA VAL A 98 3.64 -15.52 8.98
C VAL A 98 4.89 -14.93 9.62
N ARG A 99 6.05 -15.24 9.09
CA ARG A 99 7.32 -14.70 9.55
C ARG A 99 7.70 -13.47 8.73
N VAL A 100 8.00 -12.37 9.42
CA VAL A 100 8.30 -11.06 8.80
C VAL A 100 9.45 -10.35 9.54
N THR A 101 9.86 -9.20 9.02
CA THR A 101 10.84 -8.33 9.70
C THR A 101 10.27 -7.78 11.01
N LYS A 102 11.13 -7.49 11.98
CA LYS A 102 10.75 -6.79 13.22
C LYS A 102 10.05 -5.45 12.94
N ALA A 103 10.50 -4.72 11.91
CA ALA A 103 9.88 -3.45 11.50
C ALA A 103 8.42 -3.66 11.04
N ALA A 104 8.12 -4.74 10.31
CA ALA A 104 6.77 -5.06 9.88
C ALA A 104 5.88 -5.49 11.05
N ALA A 105 6.34 -6.41 11.90
CA ALA A 105 5.56 -6.92 13.04
C ALA A 105 5.19 -5.81 14.04
N LEU A 106 6.11 -4.85 14.29
CA LEU A 106 5.90 -3.78 15.25
C LEU A 106 5.30 -2.50 14.65
N TYR A 107 5.07 -2.45 13.33
CA TYR A 107 4.47 -1.27 12.72
C TYR A 107 2.98 -1.14 13.12
N PRO A 108 2.52 0.04 13.55
CA PRO A 108 1.16 0.22 14.05
C PRO A 108 0.10 -0.27 13.08
N GLY A 109 -0.73 -1.22 13.53
CA GLY A 109 -1.81 -1.82 12.76
C GLY A 109 -1.42 -3.04 11.92
N CYS A 110 -0.13 -3.35 11.73
CA CYS A 110 0.28 -4.51 10.96
C CYS A 110 0.00 -5.84 11.69
N ASP A 111 0.11 -5.87 13.01
CA ASP A 111 -0.17 -7.06 13.84
C ASP A 111 -1.61 -7.04 14.42
N ALA A 112 -2.54 -6.37 13.77
CA ALA A 112 -3.94 -6.37 14.18
C ALA A 112 -4.66 -7.59 13.60
N SER A 113 -5.23 -8.46 14.47
CA SER A 113 -6.00 -9.65 14.08
C SER A 113 -7.52 -9.44 14.02
N GLY A 114 -7.98 -8.18 14.20
CA GLY A 114 -9.39 -7.79 14.17
C GLY A 114 -9.98 -7.54 15.57
N PRO A 115 -11.28 -7.26 15.68
CA PRO A 115 -12.21 -7.14 14.56
C PRO A 115 -11.90 -5.97 13.63
N PHE A 116 -12.21 -6.12 12.32
CA PHE A 116 -12.01 -5.07 11.33
C PHE A 116 -13.34 -4.42 10.98
N GLU A 117 -13.43 -3.10 11.18
CA GLU A 117 -14.64 -2.30 10.94
C GLU A 117 -14.46 -1.35 9.75
N HIS A 118 -13.19 -1.03 9.41
CA HIS A 118 -12.86 -0.06 8.38
C HIS A 118 -11.83 -0.59 7.39
N ILE A 119 -11.93 -0.16 6.14
CA ILE A 119 -11.02 -0.51 5.04
C ILE A 119 -9.56 -0.24 5.43
N LEU A 120 -9.28 0.86 6.13
CA LEU A 120 -7.91 1.18 6.53
C LEU A 120 -7.32 0.13 7.48
N GLN A 121 -8.11 -0.37 8.44
CA GLN A 121 -7.65 -1.43 9.35
C GLN A 121 -7.31 -2.70 8.58
N ALA A 122 -8.16 -3.10 7.64
CA ALA A 122 -7.93 -4.25 6.75
C ALA A 122 -6.65 -4.08 5.92
N LYS A 123 -6.48 -2.92 5.26
CA LYS A 123 -5.30 -2.63 4.42
C LYS A 123 -4.00 -2.50 5.22
N MET A 124 -4.04 -2.17 6.50
CA MET A 124 -2.86 -2.12 7.36
C MET A 124 -2.43 -3.49 7.88
N SER A 125 -3.35 -4.37 8.18
CA SER A 125 -3.11 -5.64 8.88
C SER A 125 -2.47 -6.70 7.98
N ILE A 126 -1.36 -7.29 8.40
CA ILE A 126 -0.75 -8.48 7.78
C ILE A 126 -1.72 -9.67 7.87
N HIS A 127 -2.37 -9.86 9.03
CA HIS A 127 -3.36 -10.92 9.23
C HIS A 127 -4.48 -10.88 8.19
N TYR A 128 -5.06 -9.68 7.97
CA TYR A 128 -6.13 -9.51 6.99
C TYR A 128 -5.65 -9.73 5.56
N ASN A 129 -4.51 -9.14 5.19
CA ASN A 129 -3.96 -9.25 3.84
C ASN A 129 -3.63 -10.69 3.45
N VAL A 130 -3.00 -11.44 4.35
CA VAL A 130 -2.71 -12.87 4.16
C VAL A 130 -4.01 -13.67 4.06
N ALA A 131 -4.97 -13.43 4.95
CA ALA A 131 -6.26 -14.11 4.92
C ALA A 131 -7.04 -13.79 3.62
N ALA A 132 -7.03 -12.55 3.15
CA ALA A 132 -7.69 -12.15 1.90
C ALA A 132 -7.07 -12.84 0.69
N ALA A 133 -5.73 -12.87 0.60
CA ALA A 133 -5.01 -13.55 -0.46
C ALA A 133 -5.32 -15.06 -0.50
N LEU A 134 -5.32 -15.75 0.67
CA LEU A 134 -5.66 -17.17 0.80
C LEU A 134 -7.13 -17.48 0.50
N THR A 135 -8.04 -16.53 0.77
CA THR A 135 -9.48 -16.71 0.56
C THR A 135 -9.89 -16.48 -0.89
N HIS A 136 -9.39 -15.40 -1.49
CA HIS A 136 -9.87 -14.93 -2.79
C HIS A 136 -8.95 -15.25 -3.96
N GLY A 137 -7.66 -15.54 -3.72
CA GLY A 137 -6.69 -15.80 -4.78
C GLY A 137 -6.38 -14.61 -5.69
N ASN A 138 -6.69 -13.38 -5.24
CA ASN A 138 -6.42 -12.12 -5.95
C ASN A 138 -6.42 -10.92 -4.99
N PHE A 139 -6.02 -9.74 -5.52
CA PHE A 139 -5.94 -8.48 -4.77
C PHE A 139 -6.99 -7.43 -5.18
N ALA A 140 -8.21 -7.84 -5.51
CA ALA A 140 -9.28 -6.90 -5.85
C ALA A 140 -9.62 -5.96 -4.67
N GLU A 141 -9.95 -4.69 -4.97
CA GLU A 141 -10.27 -3.67 -3.95
C GLU A 141 -11.44 -4.07 -3.04
N ARG A 142 -12.47 -4.74 -3.59
CA ARG A 142 -13.62 -5.25 -2.82
C ARG A 142 -13.25 -6.26 -1.73
N ASN A 143 -12.10 -6.93 -1.83
CA ASN A 143 -11.62 -7.88 -0.82
C ASN A 143 -11.26 -7.19 0.50
N TYR A 144 -11.09 -5.86 0.48
CA TYR A 144 -10.71 -5.03 1.63
C TYR A 144 -11.89 -4.31 2.29
N VAL A 145 -13.12 -4.65 1.93
CA VAL A 145 -14.35 -4.17 2.62
C VAL A 145 -14.72 -5.19 3.70
N PRO A 146 -14.38 -4.98 5.00
CA PRO A 146 -14.48 -6.04 6.01
C PRO A 146 -15.90 -6.56 6.20
N GLN A 147 -16.91 -5.70 6.08
CA GLN A 147 -18.32 -6.03 6.25
C GLN A 147 -18.83 -7.03 5.20
N GLN A 148 -18.18 -7.08 4.03
CA GLN A 148 -18.52 -7.97 2.93
C GLN A 148 -17.66 -9.25 2.91
N ASN A 149 -16.66 -9.35 3.79
CA ASN A 149 -15.63 -10.39 3.76
C ASN A 149 -15.54 -11.16 5.11
N ALA A 150 -16.66 -11.73 5.56
CA ALA A 150 -16.73 -12.43 6.85
C ALA A 150 -15.77 -13.64 6.93
N GLU A 151 -15.55 -14.35 5.81
CA GLU A 151 -14.61 -15.48 5.76
C GLU A 151 -13.17 -15.03 5.95
N VAL A 152 -12.78 -13.91 5.34
CA VAL A 152 -11.47 -13.29 5.54
C VAL A 152 -11.29 -12.92 7.01
N GLN A 153 -12.27 -12.29 7.64
CA GLN A 153 -12.21 -11.95 9.06
C GLN A 153 -12.05 -13.17 9.97
N LYS A 154 -12.73 -14.29 9.64
CA LYS A 154 -12.59 -15.55 10.38
C LYS A 154 -11.20 -16.15 10.22
N LEU A 155 -10.64 -16.14 9.02
CA LEU A 155 -9.30 -16.64 8.74
C LEU A 155 -8.22 -15.75 9.35
N ALA A 156 -8.36 -14.43 9.30
CA ALA A 156 -7.42 -13.49 9.91
C ALA A 156 -7.15 -13.74 11.39
N LYS A 157 -8.15 -14.20 12.15
CA LYS A 157 -7.99 -14.60 13.57
C LYS A 157 -7.13 -15.85 13.78
N ARG A 158 -6.89 -16.64 12.74
CA ARG A 158 -6.06 -17.84 12.75
C ARG A 158 -4.67 -17.61 12.15
N VAL A 159 -4.36 -16.36 11.79
CA VAL A 159 -3.04 -15.92 11.34
C VAL A 159 -2.27 -15.45 12.56
N ALA A 160 -1.03 -15.92 12.73
CA ALA A 160 -0.08 -15.44 13.71
C ALA A 160 1.09 -14.76 12.97
N VAL A 161 1.52 -13.59 13.45
CA VAL A 161 2.66 -12.85 12.90
C VAL A 161 3.85 -13.03 13.85
N GLU A 162 4.99 -13.46 13.30
CA GLU A 162 6.21 -13.76 14.03
C GLU A 162 7.39 -12.98 13.47
N ILE A 163 8.32 -12.56 14.35
CA ILE A 163 9.53 -11.87 13.94
C ILE A 163 10.58 -12.90 13.50
N ASP A 164 11.08 -12.74 12.27
CA ASP A 164 12.19 -13.53 11.75
C ASP A 164 13.51 -12.73 11.82
N ALA A 165 14.54 -13.33 12.39
CA ALA A 165 15.84 -12.68 12.54
C ALA A 165 16.56 -12.47 11.20
N GLY A 166 16.44 -13.41 10.27
CA GLY A 166 17.04 -13.33 8.94
C GLY A 166 16.45 -12.18 8.13
N PHE A 167 15.12 -12.10 8.05
CA PHE A 167 14.43 -11.00 7.39
C PHE A 167 14.71 -9.65 8.09
N THR A 168 14.78 -9.64 9.42
CA THR A 168 15.09 -8.43 10.17
C THR A 168 16.50 -7.89 9.87
N ASN A 169 17.50 -8.77 9.78
CA ASN A 169 18.87 -8.38 9.46
C ASN A 169 19.04 -7.91 8.01
N ALA A 170 18.22 -8.40 7.08
CA ALA A 170 18.23 -7.99 5.68
C ALA A 170 17.53 -6.63 5.44
N PHE A 171 16.66 -6.20 6.37
CA PHE A 171 15.95 -4.93 6.28
C PHE A 171 16.90 -3.75 6.60
N PRO A 172 16.84 -2.60 5.90
CA PRO A 172 15.82 -2.18 4.92
C PRO A 172 16.12 -2.58 3.47
N ALA A 173 17.28 -3.18 3.17
CA ALA A 173 17.65 -3.54 1.80
C ALA A 173 16.68 -4.56 1.16
N LYS A 174 16.14 -5.47 1.98
CA LYS A 174 15.13 -6.45 1.58
C LYS A 174 14.00 -6.48 2.59
N GLN A 175 12.78 -6.78 2.14
CA GLN A 175 11.59 -6.91 2.96
C GLN A 175 10.97 -8.30 2.73
N GLY A 176 11.64 -9.33 3.24
CA GLY A 176 11.22 -10.73 3.07
C GLY A 176 10.05 -11.13 3.96
N ALA A 177 9.38 -12.21 3.57
CA ALA A 177 8.37 -12.90 4.37
C ALA A 177 8.33 -14.39 4.06
N ALA A 178 7.89 -15.18 5.04
CA ALA A 178 7.58 -16.60 4.87
C ALA A 178 6.24 -16.92 5.50
N ILE A 179 5.50 -17.87 4.92
CA ILE A 179 4.20 -18.32 5.40
C ILE A 179 4.21 -19.84 5.54
N ILE A 180 3.64 -20.33 6.64
CA ILE A 180 3.35 -21.74 6.89
C ILE A 180 1.84 -21.86 7.10
N VAL A 181 1.18 -22.64 6.26
CA VAL A 181 -0.25 -22.93 6.36
C VAL A 181 -0.41 -24.39 6.80
N ARG A 182 -1.09 -24.61 7.91
CA ARG A 182 -1.52 -25.94 8.36
C ARG A 182 -2.97 -26.14 7.98
N THR A 183 -3.26 -27.25 7.32
CA THR A 183 -4.62 -27.60 6.92
C THR A 183 -5.24 -28.59 7.89
N ARG A 184 -6.57 -28.66 7.94
CA ARG A 184 -7.34 -29.54 8.82
C ARG A 184 -7.13 -31.03 8.52
N ASP A 185 -6.71 -31.36 7.30
CA ASP A 185 -6.34 -32.73 6.88
C ASP A 185 -4.88 -33.09 7.24
N GLY A 186 -4.17 -32.19 7.95
CA GLY A 186 -2.82 -32.40 8.47
C GLY A 186 -1.68 -32.04 7.54
N ARG A 187 -1.94 -31.50 6.33
CA ARG A 187 -0.86 -31.00 5.45
C ARG A 187 -0.23 -29.74 6.02
N THR A 188 1.06 -29.58 5.78
CA THR A 188 1.81 -28.35 6.02
C THR A 188 2.32 -27.81 4.68
N LEU A 189 1.94 -26.58 4.35
CA LEU A 189 2.28 -25.92 3.10
C LEU A 189 3.14 -24.70 3.43
N GLU A 190 4.21 -24.50 2.68
CA GLU A 190 5.18 -23.43 2.94
C GLU A 190 5.48 -22.65 1.66
N GLN A 191 5.69 -21.35 1.84
CA GLN A 191 6.13 -20.44 0.79
C GLN A 191 6.91 -19.28 1.42
N SER A 192 7.94 -18.79 0.71
CA SER A 192 8.70 -17.62 1.14
C SER A 192 9.16 -16.77 -0.04
N ALA A 193 9.48 -15.51 0.24
CA ALA A 193 10.14 -14.60 -0.68
C ALA A 193 11.09 -13.70 0.11
N ASP A 194 12.25 -13.40 -0.46
CA ASP A 194 13.27 -12.55 0.18
C ASP A 194 12.94 -11.07 0.14
N ASN A 195 12.09 -10.65 -0.80
CA ASN A 195 11.71 -9.25 -0.99
C ASN A 195 10.34 -9.14 -1.64
N VAL A 196 9.79 -7.92 -1.64
CA VAL A 196 8.60 -7.58 -2.43
C VAL A 196 8.95 -7.67 -3.92
N GLU A 197 8.07 -8.27 -4.70
CA GLU A 197 8.11 -8.24 -6.16
C GLU A 197 7.27 -7.04 -6.64
N PRO A 198 7.89 -5.99 -7.19
CA PRO A 198 7.17 -4.83 -7.71
C PRO A 198 6.26 -5.23 -8.88
N THR A 199 5.14 -4.52 -9.03
CA THR A 199 4.38 -4.65 -10.27
C THR A 199 5.00 -3.79 -11.37
N ASP A 200 4.92 -4.26 -12.61
CA ASP A 200 5.34 -3.53 -13.80
C ASP A 200 4.27 -2.51 -14.27
N PRO A 201 4.55 -1.68 -15.28
CA PRO A 201 3.58 -0.72 -15.81
C PRO A 201 2.28 -1.35 -16.29
N ASP A 202 2.33 -2.53 -16.91
CA ASP A 202 1.16 -3.23 -17.42
C ASP A 202 0.27 -3.68 -16.25
N GLY A 203 0.83 -4.26 -15.21
CA GLY A 203 0.10 -4.63 -14.00
C GLY A 203 -0.43 -3.42 -13.22
N VAL A 204 0.22 -2.25 -13.28
CA VAL A 204 -0.35 -0.99 -12.76
C VAL A 204 -1.60 -0.61 -13.56
N HIS A 205 -1.51 -0.66 -14.89
CA HIS A 205 -2.61 -0.33 -15.80
C HIS A 205 -3.80 -1.28 -15.62
N GLU A 206 -3.56 -2.59 -15.62
CA GLU A 206 -4.61 -3.59 -15.39
C GLU A 206 -5.35 -3.35 -14.07
N ARG A 207 -4.61 -3.11 -12.99
CA ARG A 207 -5.20 -2.87 -11.67
C ARG A 207 -5.96 -1.55 -11.61
N PHE A 208 -5.44 -0.49 -12.24
CA PHE A 208 -6.14 0.78 -12.37
C PHE A 208 -7.46 0.61 -13.12
N PHE A 209 -7.41 -0.04 -14.29
CA PHE A 209 -8.60 -0.21 -15.14
C PHE A 209 -9.67 -1.05 -14.43
N ALA A 210 -9.28 -2.16 -13.78
CA ALA A 210 -10.21 -2.98 -13.01
C ALA A 210 -10.88 -2.19 -11.87
N ALA A 211 -10.12 -1.41 -11.11
CA ALA A 211 -10.66 -0.59 -10.02
C ALA A 211 -11.52 0.58 -10.53
N ALA A 212 -11.12 1.22 -11.62
CA ALA A 212 -11.88 2.31 -12.23
C ALA A 212 -13.21 1.80 -12.81
N SER A 213 -13.20 0.66 -13.50
CA SER A 213 -14.40 0.02 -14.06
C SER A 213 -15.41 -0.36 -12.98
N GLU A 214 -14.94 -0.88 -11.82
CA GLU A 214 -15.81 -1.23 -10.68
C GLU A 214 -16.56 0.00 -10.14
N VAL A 215 -15.95 1.19 -10.17
CA VAL A 215 -16.51 2.42 -9.59
C VAL A 215 -17.24 3.28 -10.61
N LEU A 216 -16.72 3.37 -11.83
CA LEU A 216 -17.17 4.33 -12.85
C LEU A 216 -17.95 3.66 -13.99
N GLY A 217 -17.85 2.34 -14.14
CA GLY A 217 -18.22 1.59 -15.34
C GLY A 217 -17.15 1.67 -16.43
N ASP A 218 -17.18 0.72 -17.37
CA ASP A 218 -16.11 0.50 -18.35
C ASP A 218 -15.90 1.70 -19.30
N ASP A 219 -16.96 2.37 -19.74
CA ASP A 219 -16.84 3.47 -20.69
C ASP A 219 -16.11 4.66 -20.08
N ARG A 220 -16.46 5.02 -18.84
CA ARG A 220 -15.78 6.12 -18.13
C ARG A 220 -14.38 5.73 -17.66
N ALA A 221 -14.16 4.47 -17.35
CA ALA A 221 -12.81 3.97 -17.04
C ALA A 221 -11.90 4.11 -18.25
N ARG A 222 -12.38 3.79 -19.47
CA ARG A 222 -11.64 4.00 -20.73
C ARG A 222 -11.37 5.48 -21.04
N GLU A 223 -12.37 6.35 -20.82
CA GLU A 223 -12.20 7.80 -20.99
C GLU A 223 -11.14 8.35 -20.04
N LEU A 224 -11.20 7.93 -18.78
CA LEU A 224 -10.23 8.32 -17.74
C LEU A 224 -8.82 7.81 -18.07
N ASP A 225 -8.69 6.58 -18.52
CA ASP A 225 -7.42 5.97 -18.92
C ASP A 225 -6.79 6.70 -20.10
N THR A 226 -7.58 7.01 -21.13
CA THR A 226 -7.13 7.80 -22.28
C THR A 226 -6.68 9.19 -21.87
N LEU A 227 -7.42 9.87 -20.99
CA LEU A 227 -7.06 11.19 -20.50
C LEU A 227 -5.75 11.16 -19.69
N ILE A 228 -5.56 10.17 -18.83
CA ILE A 228 -4.32 9.99 -18.07
C ILE A 228 -3.13 9.75 -19.01
N GLY A 229 -3.29 8.90 -20.00
CA GLY A 229 -2.25 8.59 -20.99
C GLY A 229 -1.87 9.76 -21.90
N THR A 230 -2.68 10.83 -21.94
CA THR A 230 -2.44 12.04 -22.74
C THR A 230 -2.42 13.32 -21.89
N LEU A 231 -2.16 13.18 -20.58
CA LEU A 231 -2.28 14.28 -19.61
C LEU A 231 -1.38 15.48 -19.94
N GLU A 232 -0.18 15.24 -20.48
CA GLU A 232 0.78 16.28 -20.87
C GLU A 232 0.24 17.20 -21.97
N SER A 233 -0.68 16.71 -22.80
CA SER A 233 -1.34 17.48 -23.87
C SER A 233 -2.73 17.98 -23.48
N CYS A 234 -3.19 17.70 -22.25
CA CYS A 234 -4.51 18.09 -21.79
C CYS A 234 -4.60 19.60 -21.56
N ALA A 235 -5.48 20.28 -22.31
CA ALA A 235 -5.66 21.73 -22.20
C ALA A 235 -6.32 22.17 -20.86
N ASP A 236 -7.13 21.31 -20.25
CA ASP A 236 -7.84 21.58 -18.99
C ASP A 236 -7.80 20.36 -18.07
N ALA A 237 -6.86 20.34 -17.14
CA ALA A 237 -6.70 19.27 -16.15
C ALA A 237 -7.94 19.12 -15.23
N ALA A 238 -8.83 20.11 -15.12
CA ALA A 238 -10.08 20.00 -14.37
C ALA A 238 -11.01 18.94 -14.97
N THR A 239 -10.81 18.53 -16.22
CA THR A 239 -11.53 17.43 -16.85
C THR A 239 -11.33 16.12 -16.09
N LEU A 240 -10.12 15.85 -15.60
CA LEU A 240 -9.83 14.70 -14.75
C LEU A 240 -10.71 14.71 -13.47
N ALA A 241 -10.77 15.84 -12.80
CA ALA A 241 -11.61 15.99 -11.60
C ALA A 241 -13.11 15.80 -11.90
N ARG A 242 -13.60 16.28 -13.04
CA ARG A 242 -14.99 16.09 -13.49
C ARG A 242 -15.32 14.61 -13.76
N LEU A 243 -14.42 13.89 -14.40
CA LEU A 243 -14.60 12.46 -14.67
C LEU A 243 -14.73 11.63 -13.40
N VAL A 244 -13.93 11.91 -12.38
CA VAL A 244 -13.97 11.14 -11.12
C VAL A 244 -15.04 11.63 -10.13
N SER A 245 -15.46 12.90 -10.17
CA SER A 245 -16.42 13.47 -9.22
C SER A 245 -17.85 12.97 -9.41
N ASN A 246 -18.25 12.65 -10.61
CA ASN A 246 -19.60 12.17 -10.94
C ASN A 246 -19.83 10.69 -10.57
N ALA A 247 -18.85 10.00 -10.00
CA ALA A 247 -18.95 8.60 -9.58
C ALA A 247 -19.92 8.38 -8.41
N ARG A 248 -20.26 9.45 -7.64
CA ARG A 248 -21.06 9.34 -6.42
C ARG A 248 -22.59 9.32 -6.62
N SER A 249 -23.09 9.52 -7.83
CA SER A 249 -24.53 9.59 -8.08
C SER A 249 -25.24 8.23 -8.18
N GLY A 250 -24.50 7.11 -8.08
CA GLY A 250 -25.04 5.75 -8.24
C GLY A 250 -24.93 4.84 -7.02
N MET A 251 -24.36 5.32 -5.91
CA MET A 251 -24.26 4.53 -4.66
C MET A 251 -25.14 5.17 -3.58
N GLN A 252 -26.44 4.94 -3.67
CA GLN A 252 -27.40 5.03 -2.55
C GLN A 252 -27.86 3.64 -2.16
#